data_fa55c37abe8d469df63d09c1cc05fc47
#
_entry.id   fa55c37abe8d469df63d09c1cc05fc47
#
_cell.length_a   1.000
_cell.length_b   1.000
_cell.length_c   1.000
_cell.angle_alpha   90.00
_cell.angle_beta   90.00
_cell.angle_gamma   90.00
#
_symmetry.space_group_name_H-M   'P 1'
#
loop_
_entity.id
_entity.type
_entity.pdbx_description
1 polymer ?
#
loop_
_entity_poly.entity_id
_entity_poly.type
_entity_poly.pdbx_seq_one_letter_code
_entity_poly.pdbx_strand_id
1 'polypeptide(L)'
;HHLNNCAEYRYIIDSLFNELPSNFTTLCSLPYLPVSLFKSYDLISTPHENIVKCMNSSGTTGSPSKIFLDKKNAYDQKKSLSNIFLNSIAYVRPYLGVLDSDSLIKNRSDTGFNARKAGVVGFSQFCRKPTFLLDSDLKFDAKFLSDLLAVASGQPIIFYGFTSVIWRALTNMKGSLSLSLRRKLSNCTLIHGGGWKNLQAFNVTNNDFKDLINDKLGVSKVINYYGMIEQTGSIFMECEHGFLHENSTTYILPRKVLDLSVCEEPGHTYPCVAQVFSLLPTSYPGFSLLTDDLIQLVHQDTCPCGRAGKAFLIPGRLQKVEVRGCSDAYSLV
;
A
#
# COMPACT_ATOMS: atom_id res chain seq x y z
N HIS A 1 18.99 6.86 16.70
CA HIS A 1 18.19 5.91 17.48
C HIS A 1 18.40 4.46 17.00
N HIS A 2 18.08 4.12 15.75
CA HIS A 2 18.15 2.75 15.23
C HIS A 2 19.56 2.16 15.24
N LEU A 3 20.58 2.94 14.87
CA LEU A 3 21.99 2.51 14.94
C LEU A 3 22.42 2.07 16.36
N ASN A 4 21.83 2.66 17.41
CA ASN A 4 22.17 2.34 18.79
C ASN A 4 21.33 1.22 19.40
N ASN A 5 20.17 0.89 18.80
CA ASN A 5 19.18 0.01 19.40
C ASN A 5 18.85 -1.23 18.53
N CYS A 6 19.47 -1.38 17.34
CA CYS A 6 19.32 -2.54 16.46
C CYS A 6 20.70 -2.92 15.91
N ALA A 7 21.27 -3.99 16.42
CA ALA A 7 22.61 -4.44 16.03
C ALA A 7 22.67 -4.88 14.57
N GLU A 8 21.63 -5.58 14.09
CA GLU A 8 21.50 -6.00 12.71
C GLU A 8 21.43 -4.80 11.76
N TYR A 9 20.66 -3.77 12.12
CA TYR A 9 20.61 -2.54 11.33
C TYR A 9 21.96 -1.85 11.24
N ARG A 10 22.69 -1.74 12.37
CA ARG A 10 24.03 -1.16 12.40
C ARG A 10 24.97 -1.93 11.46
N TYR A 11 25.01 -3.26 11.60
CA TYR A 11 25.83 -4.12 10.76
C TYR A 11 25.54 -3.96 9.26
N ILE A 12 24.24 -3.91 8.90
CA ILE A 12 23.82 -3.75 7.51
C ILE A 12 24.25 -2.37 6.98
N ILE A 13 24.03 -1.31 7.74
CA ILE A 13 24.38 0.05 7.32
C ILE A 13 25.89 0.21 7.18
N ASP A 14 26.67 -0.28 8.14
CA ASP A 14 28.13 -0.25 8.07
C ASP A 14 28.68 -1.06 6.87
N SER A 15 27.96 -2.11 6.47
CA SER A 15 28.33 -2.93 5.31
C SER A 15 27.94 -2.31 3.97
N LEU A 16 26.85 -1.55 3.91
CA LEU A 16 26.35 -0.94 2.69
C LEU A 16 26.95 0.46 2.42
N PHE A 17 27.33 1.17 3.48
CA PHE A 17 27.83 2.53 3.41
C PHE A 17 29.16 2.59 4.16
N ASN A 18 30.28 2.69 3.42
CA ASN A 18 31.65 2.61 3.98
C ASN A 18 31.92 3.63 5.10
N GLU A 19 31.33 4.81 5.02
CA GLU A 19 31.38 5.84 6.06
C GLU A 19 30.04 6.60 6.10
N LEU A 20 29.38 6.59 7.25
CA LEU A 20 28.24 7.45 7.47
C LEU A 20 28.72 8.85 7.83
N PRO A 21 28.20 9.91 7.17
CA PRO A 21 28.47 11.27 7.57
C PRO A 21 28.08 11.48 9.05
N SER A 22 28.88 12.23 9.80
CA SER A 22 28.55 12.59 11.18
C SER A 22 27.25 13.40 11.28
N ASN A 23 26.92 14.15 10.20
CA ASN A 23 25.70 14.93 10.07
C ASN A 23 25.09 14.75 8.68
N PHE A 24 23.79 14.51 8.62
CA PHE A 24 23.02 14.46 7.40
C PHE A 24 22.37 15.82 7.16
N THR A 25 22.69 16.46 6.04
CA THR A 25 22.15 17.78 5.67
C THR A 25 20.94 17.72 4.75
N THR A 26 20.76 16.58 4.06
CA THR A 26 19.67 16.38 3.11
C THR A 26 19.08 14.96 3.25
N LEU A 27 17.81 14.80 2.87
CA LEU A 27 17.18 13.46 2.82
C LEU A 27 17.87 12.53 1.82
N CYS A 28 18.46 13.08 0.74
CA CYS A 28 19.16 12.31 -0.28
C CYS A 28 20.40 11.58 0.25
N SER A 29 21.04 12.13 1.30
CA SER A 29 22.24 11.55 1.93
C SER A 29 21.93 10.56 3.04
N LEU A 30 20.65 10.44 3.47
CA LEU A 30 20.28 9.48 4.49
C LEU A 30 20.43 8.04 3.97
N PRO A 31 20.97 7.13 4.80
CA PRO A 31 21.07 5.73 4.47
C PRO A 31 19.67 5.13 4.31
N TYR A 32 19.59 4.09 3.49
CA TYR A 32 18.36 3.35 3.26
C TYR A 32 18.57 1.85 3.40
N LEU A 33 17.53 1.14 3.78
CA LEU A 33 17.50 -0.32 3.74
C LEU A 33 16.77 -0.80 2.49
N PRO A 34 17.33 -1.74 1.73
CA PRO A 34 16.52 -2.52 0.79
C PRO A 34 15.37 -3.21 1.53
N VAL A 35 14.14 -3.01 1.05
CA VAL A 35 12.94 -3.55 1.70
C VAL A 35 12.96 -5.07 1.86
N SER A 36 13.69 -5.77 0.98
CA SER A 36 13.86 -7.23 1.03
C SER A 36 14.55 -7.72 2.29
N LEU A 37 15.34 -6.90 2.98
CA LEU A 37 16.06 -7.29 4.19
C LEU A 37 15.12 -7.60 5.37
N PHE A 38 13.92 -7.05 5.39
CA PHE A 38 12.88 -7.41 6.38
C PHE A 38 12.38 -8.86 6.27
N LYS A 39 12.73 -9.56 5.19
CA LYS A 39 12.47 -11.01 5.03
C LYS A 39 13.53 -11.88 5.67
N SER A 40 14.75 -11.34 5.80
CA SER A 40 15.93 -12.07 6.26
C SER A 40 16.30 -11.76 7.70
N TYR A 41 15.92 -10.59 8.20
CA TYR A 41 16.30 -10.09 9.52
C TYR A 41 15.07 -9.67 10.32
N ASP A 42 15.05 -9.98 11.60
CA ASP A 42 14.11 -9.44 12.57
C ASP A 42 14.67 -8.12 13.10
N LEU A 43 14.37 -7.01 12.38
CA LEU A 43 14.92 -5.68 12.67
C LEU A 43 14.11 -5.02 13.79
N ILE A 44 14.66 -4.94 14.99
CA ILE A 44 13.98 -4.46 16.20
C ILE A 44 14.84 -3.38 16.86
N SER A 45 14.24 -2.21 17.11
CA SER A 45 14.89 -1.06 17.76
C SER A 45 14.27 -0.67 19.10
N THR A 46 13.50 -1.58 19.70
CA THR A 46 12.86 -1.43 21.02
C THR A 46 13.10 -2.71 21.84
N PRO A 47 13.11 -2.68 23.18
CA PRO A 47 13.14 -3.88 23.99
C PRO A 47 12.04 -4.87 23.63
N HIS A 48 12.35 -6.16 23.62
CA HIS A 48 11.40 -7.21 23.21
C HIS A 48 10.13 -7.21 24.05
N GLU A 49 10.21 -6.92 25.35
CA GLU A 49 9.09 -6.82 26.27
C GLU A 49 8.11 -5.70 25.92
N ASN A 50 8.54 -4.68 25.17
CA ASN A 50 7.70 -3.58 24.72
C ASN A 50 6.95 -3.88 23.41
N ILE A 51 7.24 -5.00 22.75
CA ILE A 51 6.59 -5.38 21.50
C ILE A 51 5.16 -5.84 21.80
N VAL A 52 4.17 -5.12 21.27
CA VAL A 52 2.75 -5.44 21.44
C VAL A 52 2.14 -6.08 20.19
N LYS A 53 2.83 -6.00 19.03
CA LYS A 53 2.30 -6.51 17.77
C LYS A 53 3.42 -6.88 16.79
N CYS A 54 3.28 -8.04 16.15
CA CYS A 54 4.05 -8.40 14.97
C CYS A 54 3.13 -8.43 13.74
N MET A 55 3.57 -7.80 12.64
CA MET A 55 2.85 -7.78 11.37
C MET A 55 3.67 -8.46 10.29
N ASN A 56 3.03 -9.27 9.46
CA ASN A 56 3.69 -10.02 8.40
C ASN A 56 3.21 -9.57 7.00
N SER A 57 4.12 -9.52 6.03
CA SER A 57 3.75 -9.34 4.63
C SER A 57 3.02 -10.58 4.08
N SER A 58 2.35 -10.46 2.93
CA SER A 58 1.57 -11.55 2.32
C SER A 58 2.39 -12.74 1.79
N GLY A 59 3.72 -12.68 1.86
CA GLY A 59 4.63 -13.81 1.61
C GLY A 59 4.35 -14.66 0.36
N THR A 60 4.11 -14.06 -0.81
CA THR A 60 3.78 -14.82 -2.04
C THR A 60 4.96 -15.57 -2.65
N THR A 61 6.19 -15.26 -2.24
CA THR A 61 7.43 -15.90 -2.71
C THR A 61 8.49 -15.83 -1.59
N GLY A 62 8.60 -16.88 -0.79
CA GLY A 62 9.57 -16.97 0.30
C GLY A 62 9.07 -16.46 1.65
N SER A 63 10.01 -16.21 2.59
CA SER A 63 9.70 -15.73 3.94
C SER A 63 8.97 -14.38 3.91
N PRO A 64 7.92 -14.16 4.72
CA PRO A 64 7.28 -12.86 4.84
C PRO A 64 8.19 -11.86 5.57
N SER A 65 8.10 -10.58 5.21
CA SER A 65 8.67 -9.52 6.05
C SER A 65 7.97 -9.49 7.39
N LYS A 66 8.71 -9.25 8.47
CA LYS A 66 8.18 -9.11 9.83
C LYS A 66 8.45 -7.72 10.36
N ILE A 67 7.42 -7.10 10.92
CA ILE A 67 7.47 -5.75 11.49
C ILE A 67 7.01 -5.80 12.94
N PHE A 68 7.85 -5.33 13.84
CA PHE A 68 7.62 -5.39 15.28
C PHE A 68 7.26 -4.00 15.82
N LEU A 69 6.09 -3.87 16.41
CA LEU A 69 5.55 -2.61 16.89
C LEU A 69 5.48 -2.59 18.40
N ASP A 70 6.01 -1.53 18.99
CA ASP A 70 5.68 -1.15 20.35
C ASP A 70 4.35 -0.38 20.41
N LYS A 71 3.88 -0.08 21.62
CA LYS A 71 2.60 0.62 21.85
C LYS A 71 2.58 2.01 21.22
N LYS A 72 3.69 2.74 21.30
CA LYS A 72 3.81 4.10 20.75
C LYS A 72 3.74 4.07 19.24
N ASN A 73 4.54 3.23 18.59
CA ASN A 73 4.57 3.13 17.14
C ASN A 73 3.22 2.66 16.57
N ALA A 74 2.57 1.68 17.22
CA ALA A 74 1.23 1.24 16.83
C ALA A 74 0.18 2.36 16.93
N TYR A 75 0.27 3.21 17.95
CA TYR A 75 -0.59 4.38 18.12
C TYR A 75 -0.34 5.44 17.03
N ASP A 76 0.93 5.79 16.78
CA ASP A 76 1.32 6.81 15.80
C ASP A 76 0.89 6.39 14.39
N GLN A 77 1.06 5.12 14.02
CA GLN A 77 0.58 4.56 12.75
C GLN A 77 -0.94 4.70 12.60
N LYS A 78 -1.70 4.37 13.64
CA LYS A 78 -3.16 4.51 13.65
C LYS A 78 -3.58 5.97 13.48
N LYS A 79 -2.94 6.89 14.20
CA LYS A 79 -3.24 8.33 14.15
C LYS A 79 -2.94 8.90 12.75
N SER A 80 -1.80 8.55 12.17
CA SER A 80 -1.43 8.97 10.82
C SER A 80 -2.46 8.48 9.80
N LEU A 81 -2.79 7.19 9.81
CA LEU A 81 -3.78 6.62 8.91
C LEU A 81 -5.16 7.30 9.05
N SER A 82 -5.58 7.64 10.29
CA SER A 82 -6.81 8.39 10.53
C SER A 82 -6.80 9.76 9.86
N ASN A 83 -5.71 10.50 10.01
CA ASN A 83 -5.58 11.84 9.41
C ASN A 83 -5.59 11.77 7.88
N ILE A 84 -4.86 10.82 7.29
CA ILE A 84 -4.82 10.62 5.84
C ILE A 84 -6.23 10.27 5.32
N PHE A 85 -6.92 9.36 6.02
CA PHE A 85 -8.27 8.95 5.66
C PHE A 85 -9.26 10.12 5.70
N LEU A 86 -9.31 10.87 6.80
CA LEU A 86 -10.23 12.00 6.98
C LEU A 86 -9.99 13.09 5.94
N ASN A 87 -8.72 13.39 5.63
CA ASN A 87 -8.37 14.38 4.60
C ASN A 87 -8.74 13.94 3.18
N SER A 88 -8.78 12.62 2.92
CA SER A 88 -9.05 12.09 1.58
C SER A 88 -10.55 11.88 1.30
N ILE A 89 -11.37 11.63 2.31
CA ILE A 89 -12.75 11.15 2.15
C ILE A 89 -13.80 12.14 2.64
N ALA A 90 -13.44 13.07 3.53
CA ALA A 90 -14.33 14.09 4.09
C ALA A 90 -15.59 13.54 4.83
N TYR A 91 -15.62 12.27 5.22
CA TYR A 91 -16.72 11.66 5.97
C TYR A 91 -16.27 11.21 7.35
N VAL A 92 -17.08 11.48 8.36
CA VAL A 92 -16.87 11.01 9.71
C VAL A 92 -17.65 9.71 9.92
N ARG A 93 -16.93 8.59 10.18
CA ARG A 93 -17.49 7.26 10.43
C ARG A 93 -18.55 6.80 9.40
N PRO A 94 -18.20 6.73 8.10
CA PRO A 94 -19.08 6.21 7.08
C PRO A 94 -19.35 4.71 7.29
N TYR A 95 -20.40 4.17 6.66
CA TYR A 95 -20.56 2.72 6.55
C TYR A 95 -19.49 2.14 5.64
N LEU A 96 -19.03 0.92 5.94
CA LEU A 96 -17.96 0.25 5.20
C LEU A 96 -18.49 -1.00 4.50
N GLY A 97 -18.47 -0.99 3.17
CA GLY A 97 -18.60 -2.17 2.34
C GLY A 97 -17.21 -2.73 2.00
N VAL A 98 -16.91 -3.94 2.46
CA VAL A 98 -15.63 -4.60 2.16
C VAL A 98 -15.80 -5.52 0.96
N LEU A 99 -15.10 -5.22 -0.13
CA LEU A 99 -15.05 -6.07 -1.34
C LEU A 99 -14.09 -7.23 -1.11
N ASP A 100 -14.45 -8.06 -0.14
CA ASP A 100 -13.76 -9.27 0.29
C ASP A 100 -14.75 -10.19 1.03
N SER A 101 -14.30 -11.41 1.39
CA SER A 101 -15.08 -12.36 2.20
C SER A 101 -14.81 -12.16 3.70
N ASP A 102 -15.82 -12.37 4.52
CA ASP A 102 -15.71 -12.32 5.98
C ASP A 102 -14.83 -13.45 6.56
N SER A 103 -14.58 -14.51 5.79
CA SER A 103 -13.61 -15.56 6.11
C SER A 103 -12.22 -15.00 6.40
N LEU A 104 -11.86 -13.87 5.79
CA LEU A 104 -10.61 -13.15 6.04
C LEU A 104 -10.38 -12.80 7.52
N ILE A 105 -11.47 -12.49 8.25
CA ILE A 105 -11.41 -12.13 9.67
C ILE A 105 -11.76 -13.31 10.57
N LYS A 106 -12.71 -14.16 10.15
CA LYS A 106 -13.23 -15.27 10.95
C LYS A 106 -12.25 -16.43 11.11
N ASN A 107 -11.42 -16.71 10.09
CA ASN A 107 -10.46 -17.80 10.14
C ASN A 107 -9.34 -17.49 11.13
N ARG A 108 -9.43 -18.11 12.33
CA ARG A 108 -8.41 -18.03 13.39
C ARG A 108 -7.18 -18.90 13.12
N SER A 109 -7.30 -19.90 12.25
CA SER A 109 -6.23 -20.85 11.90
C SER A 109 -5.16 -20.26 10.98
N ASP A 110 -5.43 -19.12 10.34
CA ASP A 110 -4.44 -18.41 9.55
C ASP A 110 -3.49 -17.69 10.51
N THR A 111 -2.33 -18.31 10.79
CA THR A 111 -1.35 -17.92 11.81
C THR A 111 -0.62 -16.60 11.51
N GLY A 112 -1.09 -15.83 10.52
CA GLY A 112 -0.49 -14.57 10.11
C GLY A 112 -1.50 -13.43 9.95
N PHE A 113 -1.21 -12.29 10.58
CA PHE A 113 -1.87 -11.03 10.28
C PHE A 113 -1.34 -10.51 8.93
N ASN A 114 -1.88 -11.04 7.82
CA ASN A 114 -1.43 -10.73 6.48
C ASN A 114 -1.84 -9.29 6.06
N ALA A 115 -1.18 -8.74 5.03
CA ALA A 115 -1.39 -7.37 4.55
C ALA A 115 -2.87 -7.09 4.18
N ARG A 116 -3.59 -8.09 3.66
CA ARG A 116 -5.01 -7.97 3.28
C ARG A 116 -5.90 -7.80 4.52
N LYS A 117 -5.70 -8.62 5.55
CA LYS A 117 -6.38 -8.49 6.84
C LYS A 117 -6.00 -7.18 7.55
N ALA A 118 -4.71 -6.81 7.50
CA ALA A 118 -4.22 -5.54 8.05
C ALA A 118 -4.92 -4.32 7.43
N GLY A 119 -5.08 -4.31 6.11
CA GLY A 119 -5.77 -3.24 5.39
C GLY A 119 -7.25 -3.14 5.81
N VAL A 120 -7.99 -4.25 5.78
CA VAL A 120 -9.41 -4.26 6.18
C VAL A 120 -9.58 -3.81 7.64
N VAL A 121 -8.78 -4.34 8.56
CA VAL A 121 -8.83 -3.95 9.99
C VAL A 121 -8.43 -2.48 10.15
N GLY A 122 -7.42 -2.01 9.43
CA GLY A 122 -6.98 -0.61 9.46
C GLY A 122 -8.09 0.36 9.07
N PHE A 123 -8.71 0.15 7.92
CA PHE A 123 -9.80 1.00 7.45
C PHE A 123 -11.09 0.87 8.29
N SER A 124 -11.39 -0.33 8.80
CA SER A 124 -12.57 -0.55 9.67
C SER A 124 -12.57 0.30 10.94
N GLN A 125 -11.41 0.73 11.42
CA GLN A 125 -11.31 1.54 12.64
C GLN A 125 -11.92 2.94 12.49
N PHE A 126 -12.01 3.46 11.27
CA PHE A 126 -12.53 4.81 10.96
C PHE A 126 -13.97 4.78 10.46
N CYS A 127 -14.53 3.59 10.32
CA CYS A 127 -15.85 3.35 9.77
C CYS A 127 -16.77 2.74 10.82
N ARG A 128 -18.05 2.59 10.46
CA ARG A 128 -18.98 1.74 11.18
C ARG A 128 -18.66 0.25 10.87
N LYS A 129 -19.34 -0.67 11.58
CA LYS A 129 -19.15 -2.12 11.40
C LYS A 129 -19.09 -2.50 9.91
N PRO A 130 -18.05 -3.21 9.46
CA PRO A 130 -17.92 -3.59 8.08
C PRO A 130 -18.97 -4.63 7.65
N THR A 131 -19.48 -4.47 6.42
CA THR A 131 -20.26 -5.48 5.71
C THR A 131 -19.42 -6.03 4.58
N PHE A 132 -19.20 -7.34 4.57
CA PHE A 132 -18.44 -8.02 3.52
C PHE A 132 -19.38 -8.32 2.35
N LEU A 133 -18.92 -8.03 1.12
CA LEU A 133 -19.75 -8.07 -0.09
C LEU A 133 -19.43 -9.26 -1.00
N LEU A 134 -18.42 -10.07 -0.64
CA LEU A 134 -18.09 -11.29 -1.35
C LEU A 134 -18.38 -12.50 -0.47
N ASP A 135 -18.82 -13.58 -1.12
CA ASP A 135 -18.97 -14.88 -0.46
C ASP A 135 -17.63 -15.58 -0.20
N SER A 136 -17.65 -16.82 0.28
CA SER A 136 -16.44 -17.62 0.56
C SER A 136 -15.61 -17.92 -0.69
N ASP A 137 -16.22 -17.91 -1.88
CA ASP A 137 -15.56 -18.14 -3.17
C ASP A 137 -15.07 -16.83 -3.81
N LEU A 138 -15.16 -15.70 -3.08
CA LEU A 138 -14.87 -14.35 -3.54
C LEU A 138 -15.76 -13.91 -4.73
N LYS A 139 -16.99 -14.38 -4.78
CA LYS A 139 -18.01 -13.91 -5.74
C LYS A 139 -18.83 -12.79 -5.10
N PHE A 140 -19.16 -11.78 -5.92
CA PHE A 140 -19.98 -10.66 -5.48
C PHE A 140 -21.43 -11.11 -5.20
N ASP A 141 -21.96 -10.74 -4.02
CA ASP A 141 -23.33 -11.04 -3.61
C ASP A 141 -24.15 -9.75 -3.47
N ALA A 142 -25.11 -9.56 -4.38
CA ALA A 142 -26.00 -8.40 -4.38
C ALA A 142 -26.90 -8.31 -3.14
N LYS A 143 -27.15 -9.42 -2.43
CA LYS A 143 -27.91 -9.43 -1.17
C LYS A 143 -27.14 -8.70 -0.09
N PHE A 144 -25.84 -8.97 0.09
CA PHE A 144 -25.01 -8.28 1.09
C PHE A 144 -24.94 -6.78 0.81
N LEU A 145 -24.92 -6.38 -0.48
CA LEU A 145 -25.01 -4.97 -0.84
C LEU A 145 -26.36 -4.38 -0.46
N SER A 146 -27.46 -5.07 -0.70
CA SER A 146 -28.79 -4.61 -0.34
C SER A 146 -28.95 -4.44 1.17
N ASP A 147 -28.40 -5.37 1.96
CA ASP A 147 -28.37 -5.29 3.42
C ASP A 147 -27.56 -4.08 3.90
N LEU A 148 -26.39 -3.82 3.29
CA LEU A 148 -25.59 -2.63 3.59
C LEU A 148 -26.34 -1.35 3.31
N LEU A 149 -27.01 -1.23 2.15
CA LEU A 149 -27.80 -0.06 1.76
C LEU A 149 -28.99 0.18 2.71
N ALA A 150 -29.65 -0.89 3.14
CA ALA A 150 -30.75 -0.82 4.11
C ALA A 150 -30.27 -0.30 5.48
N VAL A 151 -29.16 -0.84 5.99
CA VAL A 151 -28.57 -0.42 7.27
C VAL A 151 -28.01 1.00 7.20
N ALA A 152 -27.41 1.39 6.08
CA ALA A 152 -26.87 2.74 5.89
C ALA A 152 -27.96 3.82 5.80
N SER A 153 -29.15 3.46 5.30
CA SER A 153 -30.31 4.36 5.26
C SER A 153 -30.02 5.77 4.73
N GLY A 154 -29.28 5.86 3.61
CA GLY A 154 -28.86 7.12 2.99
C GLY A 154 -27.62 7.79 3.60
N GLN A 155 -27.06 7.25 4.66
CA GLN A 155 -25.78 7.72 5.21
C GLN A 155 -24.60 7.39 4.27
N PRO A 156 -23.50 8.14 4.36
CA PRO A 156 -22.33 7.89 3.53
C PRO A 156 -21.80 6.45 3.64
N ILE A 157 -21.50 5.87 2.46
CA ILE A 157 -20.91 4.54 2.34
C ILE A 157 -19.57 4.69 1.61
N ILE A 158 -18.56 4.02 2.11
CA ILE A 158 -17.32 3.78 1.37
C ILE A 158 -17.14 2.29 1.12
N PHE A 159 -16.52 1.96 0.01
CA PHE A 159 -16.07 0.62 -0.29
C PHE A 159 -14.57 0.53 -0.11
N TYR A 160 -14.10 -0.62 0.36
CA TYR A 160 -12.68 -0.90 0.50
C TYR A 160 -12.37 -2.32 0.05
N GLY A 161 -11.22 -2.50 -0.62
CA GLY A 161 -10.71 -3.83 -0.93
C GLY A 161 -9.38 -3.81 -1.68
N PHE A 162 -8.83 -5.01 -1.87
CA PHE A 162 -7.59 -5.19 -2.63
C PHE A 162 -7.87 -5.25 -4.13
N THR A 163 -7.09 -4.50 -4.91
CA THR A 163 -7.27 -4.34 -6.36
C THR A 163 -7.48 -5.66 -7.09
N SER A 164 -6.60 -6.66 -6.86
CA SER A 164 -6.71 -7.96 -7.54
C SER A 164 -7.92 -8.78 -7.12
N VAL A 165 -8.38 -8.65 -5.87
CA VAL A 165 -9.58 -9.34 -5.36
C VAL A 165 -10.83 -8.73 -5.99
N ILE A 166 -10.92 -7.40 -5.98
CA ILE A 166 -12.03 -6.67 -6.59
C ILE A 166 -12.11 -6.96 -8.08
N TRP A 167 -10.98 -6.85 -8.79
CA TRP A 167 -10.91 -7.13 -10.23
C TRP A 167 -11.48 -8.51 -10.55
N ARG A 168 -10.96 -9.54 -9.87
CA ARG A 168 -11.42 -10.92 -10.06
C ARG A 168 -12.91 -11.10 -9.77
N ALA A 169 -13.40 -10.52 -8.68
CA ALA A 169 -14.81 -10.63 -8.29
C ALA A 169 -15.74 -10.00 -9.33
N LEU A 170 -15.39 -8.79 -9.81
CA LEU A 170 -16.24 -8.03 -10.73
C LEU A 170 -16.14 -8.51 -12.20
N THR A 171 -14.98 -8.99 -12.64
CA THR A 171 -14.87 -9.61 -13.98
C THR A 171 -15.66 -10.91 -14.07
N ASN A 172 -15.78 -11.66 -12.97
CA ASN A 172 -16.59 -12.88 -12.90
C ASN A 172 -18.09 -12.59 -12.68
N MET A 173 -18.46 -11.34 -12.39
CA MET A 173 -19.86 -10.97 -12.18
C MET A 173 -20.62 -10.96 -13.52
N LYS A 174 -21.72 -11.73 -13.58
CA LYS A 174 -22.61 -11.75 -14.75
C LYS A 174 -23.38 -10.43 -14.84
N GLY A 175 -23.07 -9.64 -15.88
CA GLY A 175 -23.69 -8.33 -16.08
C GLY A 175 -23.25 -7.27 -15.07
N SER A 176 -23.97 -6.17 -14.99
CA SER A 176 -23.78 -5.06 -14.05
C SER A 176 -24.97 -4.98 -13.08
N LEU A 177 -24.83 -4.24 -11.99
CA LEU A 177 -25.95 -3.95 -11.10
C LEU A 177 -27.07 -3.22 -11.84
N SER A 178 -28.31 -3.36 -11.37
CA SER A 178 -29.45 -2.64 -11.92
C SER A 178 -29.22 -1.12 -11.89
N LEU A 179 -29.81 -0.38 -12.83
CA LEU A 179 -29.68 1.09 -12.88
C LEU A 179 -30.09 1.76 -11.57
N SER A 180 -31.09 1.23 -10.88
CA SER A 180 -31.55 1.77 -9.60
C SER A 180 -30.50 1.62 -8.48
N LEU A 181 -29.81 0.47 -8.43
CA LEU A 181 -28.70 0.25 -7.49
C LEU A 181 -27.49 1.11 -7.85
N ARG A 182 -27.10 1.15 -9.12
CA ARG A 182 -25.98 1.97 -9.60
C ARG A 182 -26.18 3.45 -9.23
N ARG A 183 -27.41 3.99 -9.40
CA ARG A 183 -27.72 5.36 -8.97
C ARG A 183 -27.57 5.59 -7.47
N LYS A 184 -27.91 4.60 -6.62
CA LYS A 184 -27.70 4.69 -5.17
C LYS A 184 -26.21 4.69 -4.80
N LEU A 185 -25.36 4.07 -5.62
CA LEU A 185 -23.91 3.95 -5.39
C LEU A 185 -23.11 5.10 -6.02
N SER A 186 -23.71 5.94 -6.87
CA SER A 186 -22.98 6.99 -7.61
C SER A 186 -22.25 8.00 -6.70
N ASN A 187 -22.74 8.22 -5.48
CA ASN A 187 -22.14 9.11 -4.49
C ASN A 187 -21.19 8.36 -3.51
N CYS A 188 -21.02 7.04 -3.68
CA CYS A 188 -20.11 6.28 -2.87
C CYS A 188 -18.66 6.48 -3.35
N THR A 189 -17.71 6.26 -2.43
CA THR A 189 -16.27 6.26 -2.75
C THR A 189 -15.75 4.85 -2.59
N LEU A 190 -14.95 4.37 -3.55
CA LEU A 190 -14.22 3.12 -3.44
C LEU A 190 -12.74 3.42 -3.24
N ILE A 191 -12.15 2.83 -2.21
CA ILE A 191 -10.71 2.90 -1.94
C ILE A 191 -10.13 1.51 -2.21
N HIS A 192 -9.08 1.45 -3.01
CA HIS A 192 -8.41 0.20 -3.31
C HIS A 192 -6.89 0.38 -3.31
N GLY A 193 -6.17 -0.73 -3.12
CA GLY A 193 -4.72 -0.77 -3.24
C GLY A 193 -4.19 -2.18 -3.08
N GLY A 194 -2.92 -2.38 -3.43
CA GLY A 194 -2.26 -3.67 -3.34
C GLY A 194 -2.73 -4.70 -4.38
N GLY A 195 -1.90 -5.74 -4.59
CA GLY A 195 -2.22 -6.83 -5.51
C GLY A 195 -2.03 -6.52 -7.00
N TRP A 196 -1.57 -5.34 -7.39
CA TRP A 196 -1.33 -4.96 -8.78
C TRP A 196 -0.42 -5.94 -9.53
N LYS A 197 0.58 -6.52 -8.86
CA LYS A 197 1.47 -7.53 -9.46
C LYS A 197 0.70 -8.73 -10.06
N ASN A 198 -0.45 -9.08 -9.50
CA ASN A 198 -1.28 -10.17 -10.00
C ASN A 198 -2.06 -9.78 -11.28
N LEU A 199 -2.12 -8.49 -11.59
CA LEU A 199 -2.79 -7.93 -12.76
C LEU A 199 -1.82 -7.53 -13.87
N GLN A 200 -0.51 -7.47 -13.60
CA GLN A 200 0.51 -7.12 -14.58
C GLN A 200 0.49 -8.04 -15.81
N ALA A 201 0.28 -9.34 -15.60
CA ALA A 201 0.19 -10.31 -16.71
C ALA A 201 -1.01 -10.05 -17.65
N PHE A 202 -1.99 -9.28 -17.20
CA PHE A 202 -3.19 -8.91 -17.98
C PHE A 202 -3.13 -7.48 -18.52
N ASN A 203 -2.02 -6.76 -18.31
CA ASN A 203 -1.84 -5.36 -18.70
C ASN A 203 -2.95 -4.41 -18.20
N VAL A 204 -3.55 -4.71 -17.05
CA VAL A 204 -4.64 -3.89 -16.48
C VAL A 204 -4.07 -2.61 -15.93
N THR A 205 -4.55 -1.49 -16.45
CA THR A 205 -4.21 -0.14 -15.96
C THR A 205 -5.13 0.30 -14.83
N ASN A 206 -4.76 1.39 -14.14
CA ASN A 206 -5.63 2.01 -13.13
C ASN A 206 -6.94 2.53 -13.74
N ASN A 207 -6.90 3.01 -14.98
CA ASN A 207 -8.11 3.47 -15.68
C ASN A 207 -9.03 2.30 -16.03
N ASP A 208 -8.50 1.19 -16.55
CA ASP A 208 -9.29 -0.04 -16.81
C ASP A 208 -9.98 -0.53 -15.54
N PHE A 209 -9.29 -0.43 -14.40
CA PHE A 209 -9.87 -0.80 -13.12
C PHE A 209 -11.01 0.15 -12.72
N LYS A 210 -10.84 1.45 -12.87
CA LYS A 210 -11.88 2.47 -12.58
C LYS A 210 -13.09 2.30 -13.49
N ASP A 211 -12.86 2.03 -14.77
CA ASP A 211 -13.92 1.80 -15.76
C ASP A 211 -14.73 0.54 -15.42
N LEU A 212 -14.06 -0.55 -15.02
CA LEU A 212 -14.74 -1.75 -14.54
C LEU A 212 -15.64 -1.47 -13.33
N ILE A 213 -15.14 -0.71 -12.35
CA ILE A 213 -15.91 -0.34 -11.15
C ILE A 213 -17.14 0.46 -11.53
N ASN A 214 -16.98 1.46 -12.38
CA ASN A 214 -18.08 2.29 -12.84
C ASN A 214 -19.09 1.47 -13.64
N ASP A 215 -18.65 0.62 -14.56
CA ASP A 215 -19.54 -0.25 -15.34
C ASP A 215 -20.32 -1.22 -14.44
N LYS A 216 -19.66 -1.94 -13.57
CA LYS A 216 -20.29 -2.99 -12.74
C LYS A 216 -21.14 -2.42 -11.60
N LEU A 217 -20.63 -1.42 -10.88
CA LEU A 217 -21.22 -0.92 -9.63
C LEU A 217 -21.84 0.47 -9.75
N GLY A 218 -21.45 1.29 -10.74
CA GLY A 218 -21.88 2.69 -10.87
C GLY A 218 -21.14 3.63 -9.91
N VAL A 219 -20.01 3.20 -9.33
CA VAL A 219 -19.17 4.05 -8.46
C VAL A 219 -18.15 4.79 -9.32
N SER A 220 -18.22 6.12 -9.35
CA SER A 220 -17.34 6.98 -10.14
C SER A 220 -16.12 7.47 -9.35
N LYS A 221 -16.25 7.65 -8.03
CA LYS A 221 -15.14 8.08 -7.18
C LYS A 221 -14.34 6.88 -6.70
N VAL A 222 -13.29 6.55 -7.44
CA VAL A 222 -12.38 5.43 -7.13
C VAL A 222 -11.00 5.99 -6.82
N ILE A 223 -10.46 5.65 -5.66
CA ILE A 223 -9.19 6.17 -5.13
C ILE A 223 -8.24 5.00 -4.92
N ASN A 224 -7.14 5.01 -5.65
CA ASN A 224 -6.03 4.10 -5.42
C ASN A 224 -5.17 4.58 -4.25
N TYR A 225 -4.52 3.66 -3.52
CA TYR A 225 -3.46 4.02 -2.59
C TYR A 225 -2.25 3.11 -2.76
N TYR A 226 -1.09 3.67 -2.50
CA TYR A 226 0.17 2.95 -2.40
C TYR A 226 0.64 2.91 -0.95
N GLY A 227 1.13 1.76 -0.51
CA GLY A 227 1.69 1.56 0.82
C GLY A 227 2.24 0.15 0.98
N MET A 228 3.08 -0.03 1.99
CA MET A 228 3.72 -1.31 2.29
C MET A 228 3.63 -1.60 3.79
N ILE A 229 3.75 -2.89 4.14
CA ILE A 229 3.67 -3.30 5.54
C ILE A 229 4.89 -2.83 6.34
N GLU A 230 6.03 -2.71 5.66
CA GLU A 230 7.29 -2.24 6.23
C GLU A 230 7.25 -0.76 6.65
N GLN A 231 6.22 -0.02 6.19
CA GLN A 231 5.91 1.34 6.62
C GLN A 231 4.41 1.51 6.89
N THR A 232 3.82 0.60 7.67
CA THR A 232 2.39 0.64 8.01
C THR A 232 1.99 2.00 8.59
N GLY A 233 0.84 2.51 8.17
CA GLY A 233 0.36 3.84 8.55
C GLY A 233 0.84 4.96 7.64
N SER A 234 1.85 4.70 6.81
CA SER A 234 2.36 5.59 5.77
C SER A 234 1.79 5.14 4.42
N ILE A 235 0.73 5.80 3.96
CA ILE A 235 0.09 5.51 2.69
C ILE A 235 0.03 6.77 1.84
N PHE A 236 0.15 6.59 0.52
CA PHE A 236 0.06 7.64 -0.47
C PHE A 236 -1.28 7.51 -1.18
N MET A 237 -2.15 8.51 -1.03
CA MET A 237 -3.49 8.48 -1.61
C MET A 237 -3.51 9.17 -2.96
N GLU A 238 -4.22 8.57 -3.89
CA GLU A 238 -4.46 9.12 -5.21
C GLU A 238 -5.38 10.36 -5.14
N CYS A 239 -5.11 11.36 -5.96
CA CYS A 239 -5.99 12.50 -6.17
C CYS A 239 -6.93 12.29 -7.37
N GLU A 240 -7.80 13.26 -7.62
CA GLU A 240 -8.75 13.26 -8.76
C GLU A 240 -8.08 13.26 -10.14
N HIS A 241 -6.79 13.66 -10.21
CA HIS A 241 -5.99 13.60 -11.44
C HIS A 241 -5.25 12.26 -11.62
N GLY A 242 -5.44 11.30 -10.72
CA GLY A 242 -4.86 9.96 -10.81
C GLY A 242 -3.43 9.85 -10.30
N PHE A 243 -2.92 10.84 -9.56
CA PHE A 243 -1.57 10.85 -9.01
C PHE A 243 -1.56 10.55 -7.51
N LEU A 244 -0.60 9.74 -7.09
CA LEU A 244 -0.32 9.48 -5.68
C LEU A 244 0.43 10.66 -5.07
N HIS A 245 0.14 11.00 -3.81
CA HIS A 245 0.70 12.16 -3.12
C HIS A 245 1.44 11.81 -1.84
N GLU A 246 2.54 12.54 -1.60
CA GLU A 246 3.14 12.65 -0.27
C GLU A 246 2.14 13.23 0.74
N ASN A 247 2.44 13.05 2.01
CA ASN A 247 1.68 13.64 3.11
C ASN A 247 2.62 14.06 4.24
N SER A 248 2.09 14.61 5.32
CA SER A 248 2.89 15.18 6.43
C SER A 248 3.81 14.17 7.14
N THR A 249 3.67 12.87 6.90
CA THR A 249 4.48 11.82 7.54
C THR A 249 5.32 11.02 6.56
N THR A 250 5.20 11.30 5.26
CA THR A 250 5.88 10.54 4.20
C THR A 250 6.58 11.45 3.21
N TYR A 251 7.67 10.94 2.65
CA TYR A 251 8.39 11.57 1.55
C TYR A 251 8.91 10.51 0.60
N ILE A 252 9.03 10.81 -0.69
CA ILE A 252 9.49 9.87 -1.70
C ILE A 252 10.61 10.46 -2.54
N LEU A 253 11.64 9.64 -2.81
CA LEU A 253 12.75 9.97 -3.71
C LEU A 253 12.83 8.92 -4.82
N PRO A 254 12.69 9.31 -6.08
CA PRO A 254 13.06 8.46 -7.20
C PRO A 254 14.59 8.28 -7.25
N ARG A 255 15.04 7.03 -7.35
CA ARG A 255 16.46 6.68 -7.60
C ARG A 255 16.59 5.94 -8.90
N LYS A 256 17.54 6.36 -9.72
CA LYS A 256 17.84 5.69 -11.00
C LYS A 256 18.21 4.22 -10.75
N VAL A 257 17.64 3.32 -11.53
CA VAL A 257 17.92 1.88 -11.38
C VAL A 257 19.40 1.56 -11.63
N LEU A 258 20.07 2.34 -12.50
CA LEU A 258 21.44 2.06 -12.93
C LEU A 258 22.49 2.26 -11.82
N ASP A 259 22.38 3.35 -11.06
CA ASP A 259 23.43 3.79 -10.12
C ASP A 259 22.89 4.26 -8.76
N LEU A 260 21.59 4.18 -8.56
CA LEU A 260 20.86 4.64 -7.39
C LEU A 260 21.02 6.13 -7.07
N SER A 261 21.54 6.93 -8.03
CA SER A 261 21.54 8.39 -7.90
C SER A 261 20.12 8.94 -7.87
N VAL A 262 19.92 10.04 -7.14
CA VAL A 262 18.60 10.67 -7.01
C VAL A 262 18.19 11.32 -8.33
N CYS A 263 16.91 11.19 -8.67
CA CYS A 263 16.28 11.84 -9.80
C CYS A 263 15.02 12.59 -9.35
N GLU A 264 15.09 13.88 -9.26
CA GLU A 264 13.94 14.73 -8.93
C GLU A 264 13.40 15.51 -10.16
N GLU A 265 13.72 15.05 -11.36
CA GLU A 265 13.21 15.63 -12.60
C GLU A 265 11.82 15.06 -12.93
N PRO A 266 10.75 15.89 -12.93
CA PRO A 266 9.43 15.43 -13.35
C PRO A 266 9.40 14.97 -14.80
N GLY A 267 8.68 13.88 -15.09
CA GLY A 267 8.55 13.37 -16.45
C GLY A 267 9.77 12.63 -16.98
N HIS A 268 10.75 12.26 -16.12
CA HIS A 268 11.91 11.48 -16.54
C HIS A 268 11.51 10.20 -17.29
N THR A 269 12.29 9.82 -18.29
CA THR A 269 12.01 8.65 -19.16
C THR A 269 12.79 7.39 -18.77
N TYR A 270 13.81 7.53 -17.94
CA TYR A 270 14.59 6.39 -17.45
C TYR A 270 13.95 5.75 -16.21
N PRO A 271 14.15 4.44 -16.01
CA PRO A 271 13.53 3.73 -14.89
C PRO A 271 14.15 4.19 -13.56
N CYS A 272 13.28 4.53 -12.63
CA CYS A 272 13.62 4.82 -11.24
C CYS A 272 12.87 3.90 -10.30
N VAL A 273 13.50 3.57 -9.17
CA VAL A 273 12.87 2.88 -8.02
C VAL A 273 12.58 3.87 -6.91
N ALA A 274 11.55 3.57 -6.12
CA ALA A 274 11.16 4.44 -5.03
C ALA A 274 12.01 4.18 -3.78
N GLN A 275 12.69 5.23 -3.28
CA GLN A 275 13.10 5.31 -1.89
C GLN A 275 11.99 6.03 -1.13
N VAL A 276 11.43 5.35 -0.12
CA VAL A 276 10.30 5.86 0.65
C VAL A 276 10.73 6.18 2.07
N PHE A 277 10.39 7.36 2.53
CA PHE A 277 10.63 7.81 3.90
C PHE A 277 9.33 7.87 4.69
N SER A 278 9.42 7.50 5.96
CA SER A 278 8.33 7.61 6.90
C SER A 278 8.83 8.11 8.26
N LEU A 279 8.11 9.04 8.86
CA LEU A 279 8.37 9.54 10.21
C LEU A 279 7.80 8.62 11.31
N LEU A 280 7.07 7.56 10.94
CA LEU A 280 6.34 6.73 11.90
C LEU A 280 7.18 5.61 12.53
N PRO A 281 8.06 4.88 11.80
CA PRO A 281 8.83 3.78 12.37
C PRO A 281 9.79 4.26 13.45
N THR A 282 9.54 3.86 14.70
CA THR A 282 10.40 4.11 15.85
C THR A 282 10.85 2.84 16.55
N SER A 283 10.03 1.79 16.53
CA SER A 283 10.34 0.49 17.12
C SER A 283 11.14 -0.45 16.20
N TYR A 284 11.34 -0.06 14.94
CA TYR A 284 12.12 -0.79 13.93
C TYR A 284 12.68 0.19 12.88
N PRO A 285 13.78 -0.12 12.17
CA PRO A 285 14.46 0.83 11.27
C PRO A 285 13.79 0.92 9.88
N GLY A 286 12.48 1.25 9.85
CA GLY A 286 11.67 1.38 8.64
C GLY A 286 11.55 2.81 8.11
N PHE A 287 12.33 3.76 8.60
CA PHE A 287 12.17 5.19 8.27
C PHE A 287 12.61 5.56 6.85
N SER A 288 13.53 4.82 6.25
CA SER A 288 14.09 5.05 4.91
C SER A 288 14.32 3.71 4.20
N LEU A 289 13.47 3.40 3.22
CA LEU A 289 13.45 2.10 2.55
C LEU A 289 13.59 2.27 1.04
N LEU A 290 14.53 1.51 0.45
CA LEU A 290 14.61 1.35 -0.99
C LEU A 290 13.74 0.17 -1.41
N THR A 291 12.79 0.43 -2.31
CA THR A 291 11.84 -0.57 -2.80
C THR A 291 12.27 -1.13 -4.15
N ASP A 292 11.62 -2.22 -4.57
CA ASP A 292 11.69 -2.71 -5.95
C ASP A 292 10.57 -2.06 -6.82
N ASP A 293 9.76 -1.14 -6.28
CA ASP A 293 8.65 -0.54 -7.00
C ASP A 293 9.16 0.60 -7.89
N LEU A 294 8.79 0.57 -9.18
CA LEU A 294 9.12 1.63 -10.12
C LEU A 294 8.31 2.88 -9.80
N ILE A 295 8.95 4.03 -9.93
CA ILE A 295 8.34 5.33 -9.71
C ILE A 295 8.53 6.25 -10.91
N GLN A 296 7.50 7.01 -11.23
CA GLN A 296 7.55 8.13 -12.16
C GLN A 296 7.09 9.40 -11.45
N LEU A 297 7.99 10.35 -11.24
CA LEU A 297 7.66 11.66 -10.71
C LEU A 297 6.91 12.47 -11.77
N VAL A 298 5.73 13.01 -11.42
CA VAL A 298 4.90 13.80 -12.35
C VAL A 298 4.96 15.29 -12.00
N HIS A 299 4.84 15.62 -10.72
CA HIS A 299 4.94 17.00 -10.21
C HIS A 299 5.86 17.05 -9.00
N GLN A 300 6.71 18.09 -8.92
CA GLN A 300 7.67 18.31 -7.83
C GLN A 300 6.99 18.96 -6.62
N ASP A 301 6.29 20.05 -6.83
CA ASP A 301 5.81 20.91 -5.74
C ASP A 301 4.30 21.15 -5.76
N THR A 302 3.68 21.19 -6.94
CA THR A 302 2.27 21.52 -7.11
C THR A 302 1.60 20.61 -8.12
N CYS A 303 0.54 19.96 -7.71
CA CYS A 303 -0.35 19.20 -8.58
C CYS A 303 -1.59 20.06 -8.93
N PRO A 304 -2.22 19.87 -10.09
CA PRO A 304 -3.49 20.54 -10.40
C PRO A 304 -4.61 20.34 -9.36
N CYS A 305 -4.52 19.29 -8.53
CA CYS A 305 -5.45 19.06 -7.41
C CYS A 305 -5.26 20.03 -6.23
N GLY A 306 -4.26 20.92 -6.27
CA GLY A 306 -3.95 21.87 -5.21
C GLY A 306 -3.15 21.31 -4.01
N ARG A 307 -2.82 20.01 -3.99
CA ARG A 307 -1.98 19.43 -2.93
C ARG A 307 -0.52 19.82 -3.15
N ALA A 308 0.14 20.26 -2.08
CA ALA A 308 1.57 20.51 -2.09
C ALA A 308 2.36 19.20 -2.00
N GLY A 309 3.65 19.27 -2.38
CA GLY A 309 4.58 18.15 -2.38
C GLY A 309 4.55 17.33 -3.67
N LYS A 310 5.31 16.27 -3.69
CA LYS A 310 5.46 15.44 -4.89
C LYS A 310 4.18 14.68 -5.25
N ALA A 311 3.90 14.64 -6.55
CA ALA A 311 2.87 13.81 -7.14
C ALA A 311 3.53 12.81 -8.12
N PHE A 312 3.17 11.53 -8.02
CA PHE A 312 3.87 10.46 -8.71
C PHE A 312 2.95 9.29 -9.10
N LEU A 313 3.48 8.43 -9.93
CA LEU A 313 2.87 7.14 -10.31
C LEU A 313 3.78 5.98 -9.88
N ILE A 314 3.18 4.83 -9.63
CA ILE A 314 3.87 3.54 -9.45
C ILE A 314 3.45 2.63 -10.62
N PRO A 315 4.16 2.70 -11.76
CA PRO A 315 3.77 1.97 -12.97
C PRO A 315 4.00 0.46 -12.87
N GLY A 316 4.76 0.00 -11.88
CA GLY A 316 5.03 -1.42 -11.74
C GLY A 316 6.16 -1.71 -10.76
N ARG A 317 6.82 -2.82 -10.99
CA ARG A 317 7.92 -3.31 -10.16
C ARG A 317 9.08 -3.77 -11.04
N LEU A 318 10.30 -3.59 -10.58
CA LEU A 318 11.47 -4.19 -11.21
C LEU A 318 11.30 -5.71 -11.28
N GLN A 319 11.44 -6.24 -12.48
CA GLN A 319 11.56 -7.69 -12.64
C GLN A 319 12.92 -8.11 -12.08
N LYS A 320 12.92 -9.04 -11.14
CA LYS A 320 14.16 -9.67 -10.71
C LYS A 320 14.66 -10.49 -11.88
N VAL A 321 15.76 -10.05 -12.46
CA VAL A 321 16.54 -10.90 -13.36
C VAL A 321 17.13 -12.00 -12.46
N GLU A 322 16.66 -13.24 -12.59
CA GLU A 322 17.39 -14.37 -12.03
C GLU A 322 18.78 -14.32 -12.62
N VAL A 323 19.80 -14.23 -11.77
CA VAL A 323 21.18 -14.37 -12.21
C VAL A 323 21.32 -15.82 -12.67
N ARG A 324 21.12 -16.04 -13.97
CA ARG A 324 21.41 -17.34 -14.59
C ARG A 324 22.90 -17.55 -14.43
N GLY A 325 23.28 -18.66 -13.83
CA GLY A 325 24.69 -19.01 -13.68
C GLY A 325 25.36 -19.13 -15.04
N CYS A 326 26.69 -18.95 -15.10
CA CYS A 326 27.47 -19.05 -16.34
C CYS A 326 27.31 -20.38 -17.10
N SER A 327 26.76 -21.42 -16.46
CA SER A 327 26.42 -22.72 -17.08
C SER A 327 25.23 -22.68 -18.03
N ASP A 328 24.36 -21.66 -17.96
CA ASP A 328 23.18 -21.57 -18.82
C ASP A 328 23.49 -20.96 -20.20
N ALA A 329 24.72 -20.46 -20.41
CA ALA A 329 25.18 -19.91 -21.70
C ALA A 329 25.44 -21.01 -22.77
N TYR A 330 25.47 -22.30 -22.40
CA TYR A 330 25.72 -23.40 -23.33
C TYR A 330 24.46 -24.08 -23.90
N SER A 331 23.27 -23.63 -23.59
CA SER A 331 22.02 -24.24 -24.08
C SER A 331 21.40 -23.54 -25.30
N LEU A 332 22.18 -22.70 -25.99
CA LEU A 332 21.79 -22.06 -27.26
C LEU A 332 22.74 -22.51 -28.40
N VAL A 333 22.71 -23.80 -28.75
CA VAL A 333 23.13 -24.30 -30.07
C VAL A 333 22.10 -25.27 -30.58
#